data_0ca4e190243cb5cd37884afb974c0205
#
_entry.id   0ca4e190243cb5cd37884afb974c0205
#
_cell.length_a   1.000
_cell.length_b   1.000
_cell.length_c   1.000
_cell.angle_alpha   90.00
_cell.angle_beta   90.00
_cell.angle_gamma   90.00
#
_symmetry.space_group_name_H-M   'P 1'
#
loop_
_entity.id
_entity.type
_entity.pdbx_description
1 polymer ?
#
loop_
_entity_poly.entity_id
_entity_poly.type
_entity_poly.pdbx_seq_one_letter_code
_entity_poly.pdbx_strand_id
1 'polypeptide(L)'
;IKSGKHILVIGDSANKITKHMGGWTITWQGRENQNSEFPNSKSIYEAIKLKAENNGGSAEFSNSSDYEKKPDVVIFVYGEDPYAEGDGDRKHIFYENQDKRFLKYMRDIADKKIPSVSLFISGRPLIVNEEINLSDSFVQLWLPGTAIEGITDVIFTNKNNEINFDFKGKLSYSWPKFSHQTSLNYGDKKYDPLFPYGFGLTYADENYRDSINIKESIPQRDEITLFLGSAYPSYKEIISYYDSDKNEQIYEGISADIYKNEKAGILISKFDYKKQDDAKRIDFGKKNTMKFWEISSGSSEDLAYMKNGSLELILKPQSSSDKKIEL
;
A
#
# COMPACT_ATOMS: atom_id res chain seq x y z
N ILE A 1 -1.18 -23.67 12.43
CA ILE A 1 0.19 -24.18 12.70
C ILE A 1 0.12 -25.22 13.79
N LYS A 2 0.62 -26.45 13.51
CA LYS A 2 0.60 -27.58 14.45
C LYS A 2 1.63 -27.43 15.58
N SER A 3 1.44 -28.21 16.67
CA SER A 3 2.37 -28.28 17.80
C SER A 3 3.75 -28.80 17.39
N GLY A 4 4.79 -28.45 18.13
CA GLY A 4 6.16 -28.92 17.95
C GLY A 4 6.92 -28.28 16.79
N LYS A 5 6.38 -27.26 16.14
CA LYS A 5 6.96 -26.62 14.96
C LYS A 5 8.02 -25.58 15.32
N HIS A 6 9.07 -25.51 14.50
CA HIS A 6 10.06 -24.43 14.49
C HIS A 6 9.63 -23.34 13.50
N ILE A 7 9.49 -22.11 13.97
CA ILE A 7 8.90 -20.99 13.24
C ILE A 7 9.95 -19.90 13.06
N LEU A 8 10.10 -19.42 11.84
CA LEU A 8 10.85 -18.21 11.54
C LEU A 8 9.87 -17.06 11.34
N VAL A 9 10.04 -15.97 12.07
CA VAL A 9 9.23 -14.75 11.93
C VAL A 9 10.07 -13.67 11.25
N ILE A 10 9.57 -13.13 10.14
CA ILE A 10 10.25 -12.12 9.34
C ILE A 10 9.34 -10.91 9.17
N GLY A 11 9.89 -9.72 9.30
CA GLY A 11 9.21 -8.48 8.93
C GLY A 11 9.28 -7.41 10.02
N ASP A 12 9.25 -6.18 9.57
CA ASP A 12 9.46 -4.99 10.37
C ASP A 12 8.37 -4.73 11.41
N SER A 13 7.17 -5.30 11.20
CA SER A 13 6.03 -5.15 12.09
C SER A 13 5.96 -6.20 13.20
N ALA A 14 6.81 -7.24 13.14
CA ALA A 14 6.73 -8.36 14.08
C ALA A 14 7.00 -7.94 15.53
N ASN A 15 7.97 -7.05 15.75
CA ASN A 15 8.40 -6.61 17.08
C ASN A 15 8.03 -5.16 17.43
N LYS A 16 7.19 -4.52 16.61
CA LYS A 16 6.77 -3.13 16.82
C LYS A 16 5.31 -3.09 17.26
N ILE A 17 5.06 -2.98 18.57
CA ILE A 17 3.71 -2.86 19.13
C ILE A 17 2.99 -1.64 18.56
N THR A 18 3.72 -0.55 18.31
CA THR A 18 3.17 0.69 17.76
C THR A 18 2.49 0.49 16.41
N LYS A 19 2.97 -0.42 15.57
CA LYS A 19 2.34 -0.73 14.28
C LYS A 19 1.01 -1.49 14.40
N HIS A 20 0.73 -2.06 15.57
CA HIS A 20 -0.54 -2.75 15.83
C HIS A 20 -1.67 -1.77 16.17
N MET A 21 -1.31 -0.51 16.47
CA MET A 21 -2.21 0.54 16.88
C MET A 21 -2.63 1.39 15.69
N GLY A 22 -3.61 2.25 15.88
CA GLY A 22 -4.02 3.25 14.91
C GLY A 22 -3.53 4.65 15.25
N GLY A 23 -3.83 5.61 14.41
CA GLY A 23 -3.70 7.03 14.75
C GLY A 23 -4.52 7.38 15.99
N TRP A 24 -4.18 8.47 16.66
CA TRP A 24 -4.77 8.93 17.92
C TRP A 24 -4.53 7.96 19.10
N THR A 25 -3.64 7.01 18.94
CA THR A 25 -3.19 6.16 20.05
C THR A 25 -2.00 6.86 20.71
N ILE A 26 -2.19 7.40 21.91
CA ILE A 26 -1.24 8.19 22.70
C ILE A 26 -0.83 9.50 21.97
N THR A 27 -0.20 9.38 20.79
CA THR A 27 0.19 10.51 19.94
C THR A 27 -0.74 10.65 18.75
N TRP A 28 -0.73 11.81 18.08
CA TRP A 28 -1.64 12.09 16.97
C TRP A 28 -1.52 11.07 15.84
N GLN A 29 -0.32 10.92 15.28
CA GLN A 29 -0.12 9.97 14.18
C GLN A 29 0.03 8.51 14.67
N GLY A 30 0.39 8.31 15.95
CA GLY A 30 0.55 6.98 16.56
C GLY A 30 1.90 6.32 16.31
N ARG A 31 2.68 6.80 15.34
CA ARG A 31 3.97 6.20 14.94
C ARG A 31 5.15 6.64 15.79
N GLU A 32 5.01 7.73 16.53
CA GLU A 32 6.03 8.28 17.42
C GLU A 32 6.14 7.50 18.74
N ASN A 33 5.15 6.65 19.01
CA ASN A 33 5.08 5.87 20.25
C ASN A 33 6.20 4.84 20.34
N GLN A 34 6.51 4.42 21.57
CA GLN A 34 7.49 3.37 21.87
C GLN A 34 6.79 2.13 22.42
N ASN A 35 7.38 0.94 22.21
CA ASN A 35 6.84 -0.30 22.77
C ASN A 35 6.68 -0.23 24.31
N SER A 36 7.56 0.50 24.99
CA SER A 36 7.52 0.71 26.45
C SER A 36 6.28 1.43 26.97
N GLU A 37 5.56 2.14 26.10
CA GLU A 37 4.31 2.83 26.44
C GLU A 37 3.11 1.88 26.50
N PHE A 38 3.32 0.61 26.11
CA PHE A 38 2.33 -0.47 26.15
C PHE A 38 2.78 -1.61 27.06
N PRO A 39 2.99 -1.39 28.39
CA PRO A 39 3.68 -2.32 29.28
C PRO A 39 2.97 -3.67 29.45
N ASN A 40 1.68 -3.75 29.17
CA ASN A 40 0.87 -4.98 29.29
C ASN A 40 0.59 -5.64 27.93
N SER A 41 1.21 -5.14 26.87
CA SER A 41 1.06 -5.70 25.52
C SER A 41 2.28 -6.52 25.13
N LYS A 42 2.06 -7.48 24.23
CA LYS A 42 3.11 -8.20 23.54
C LYS A 42 3.19 -7.74 22.08
N SER A 43 4.38 -7.85 21.51
CA SER A 43 4.50 -7.82 20.05
C SER A 43 3.94 -9.12 19.45
N ILE A 44 3.66 -9.10 18.15
CA ILE A 44 3.20 -10.31 17.43
C ILE A 44 4.26 -11.40 17.54
N TYR A 45 5.55 -11.04 17.42
CA TYR A 45 6.64 -12.02 17.60
C TYR A 45 6.65 -12.65 18.99
N GLU A 46 6.51 -11.85 20.06
CA GLU A 46 6.47 -12.37 21.44
C GLU A 46 5.29 -13.30 21.66
N ALA A 47 4.11 -12.96 21.13
CA ALA A 47 2.93 -13.82 21.22
C ALA A 47 3.13 -15.14 20.45
N ILE A 48 3.68 -15.08 19.22
CA ILE A 48 4.00 -16.28 18.42
C ILE A 48 5.03 -17.14 19.16
N LYS A 49 6.09 -16.55 19.70
CA LYS A 49 7.14 -17.27 20.45
C LYS A 49 6.55 -18.00 21.65
N LEU A 50 5.81 -17.29 22.47
CA LEU A 50 5.16 -17.87 23.65
C LEU A 50 4.23 -19.02 23.27
N LYS A 51 3.41 -18.85 22.22
CA LYS A 51 2.47 -19.89 21.76
C LYS A 51 3.21 -21.10 21.20
N ALA A 52 4.27 -20.89 20.42
CA ALA A 52 5.11 -21.98 19.89
C ALA A 52 5.75 -22.78 20.99
N GLU A 53 6.38 -22.11 21.98
CA GLU A 53 7.04 -22.75 23.13
C GLU A 53 6.03 -23.53 23.97
N ASN A 54 4.84 -22.96 24.27
CA ASN A 54 3.77 -23.63 24.99
C ASN A 54 3.23 -24.87 24.27
N ASN A 55 3.38 -24.92 22.95
CA ASN A 55 3.00 -26.05 22.10
C ASN A 55 4.20 -26.99 21.79
N GLY A 56 5.31 -26.88 22.54
CA GLY A 56 6.49 -27.75 22.39
C GLY A 56 7.36 -27.46 21.14
N GLY A 57 7.18 -26.32 20.51
CA GLY A 57 7.96 -25.82 19.39
C GLY A 57 8.90 -24.69 19.78
N SER A 58 9.31 -23.89 18.79
CA SER A 58 10.15 -22.71 19.00
C SER A 58 9.87 -21.66 17.92
N ALA A 59 10.24 -20.41 18.21
CA ALA A 59 10.20 -19.36 17.20
C ALA A 59 11.45 -18.48 17.30
N GLU A 60 11.98 -18.10 16.16
CA GLU A 60 13.06 -17.11 16.02
C GLU A 60 12.62 -15.93 15.15
N PHE A 61 13.20 -14.77 15.39
CA PHE A 61 12.98 -13.57 14.61
C PHE A 61 14.20 -13.28 13.74
N SER A 62 13.96 -12.93 12.47
CA SER A 62 15.01 -12.51 11.56
C SER A 62 14.60 -11.24 10.78
N ASN A 63 15.59 -10.41 10.45
CA ASN A 63 15.42 -9.26 9.55
C ASN A 63 15.71 -9.63 8.08
N SER A 64 15.85 -10.91 7.77
CA SER A 64 16.11 -11.42 6.42
C SER A 64 15.49 -12.80 6.21
N SER A 65 15.68 -13.38 5.03
CA SER A 65 15.31 -14.79 4.73
C SER A 65 16.35 -15.81 5.19
N ASP A 66 17.37 -15.39 5.97
CA ASP A 66 18.38 -16.26 6.54
C ASP A 66 17.89 -16.90 7.85
N TYR A 67 18.31 -18.11 8.09
CA TYR A 67 17.99 -18.86 9.30
C TYR A 67 19.14 -19.82 9.68
N GLU A 68 19.32 -20.07 10.96
CA GLU A 68 20.31 -21.03 11.44
C GLU A 68 19.81 -22.47 11.29
N LYS A 69 18.55 -22.69 11.63
CA LYS A 69 17.85 -23.96 11.49
C LYS A 69 16.71 -23.83 10.50
N LYS A 70 16.58 -24.79 9.56
CA LYS A 70 15.48 -24.77 8.60
C LYS A 70 14.13 -24.71 9.33
N PRO A 71 13.31 -23.66 9.11
CA PRO A 71 12.01 -23.56 9.76
C PRO A 71 11.00 -24.53 9.12
N ASP A 72 10.05 -24.98 9.93
CA ASP A 72 8.88 -25.73 9.44
C ASP A 72 7.86 -24.78 8.79
N VAL A 73 7.77 -23.54 9.27
CA VAL A 73 6.85 -22.50 8.80
C VAL A 73 7.52 -21.14 8.93
N VAL A 74 7.30 -20.27 7.96
CA VAL A 74 7.67 -18.86 8.03
C VAL A 74 6.41 -18.02 8.23
N ILE A 75 6.49 -17.05 9.14
CA ILE A 75 5.43 -16.04 9.33
C ILE A 75 6.00 -14.68 8.95
N PHE A 76 5.44 -14.09 7.90
CA PHE A 76 5.74 -12.72 7.50
C PHE A 76 4.81 -11.76 8.23
N VAL A 77 5.37 -10.76 8.94
CA VAL A 77 4.60 -9.76 9.67
C VAL A 77 4.98 -8.37 9.18
N TYR A 78 4.10 -7.73 8.45
CA TYR A 78 4.36 -6.47 7.78
C TYR A 78 3.09 -5.62 7.66
N GLY A 79 3.24 -4.34 7.38
CA GLY A 79 2.09 -3.46 7.24
C GLY A 79 2.43 -1.98 7.22
N GLU A 80 1.41 -1.15 7.22
CA GLU A 80 1.55 0.29 7.31
C GLU A 80 2.03 0.73 8.70
N ASP A 81 2.73 1.87 8.76
CA ASP A 81 2.87 2.60 10.01
C ASP A 81 1.51 3.21 10.40
N PRO A 82 1.23 3.43 11.70
CA PRO A 82 0.04 4.15 12.13
C PRO A 82 -0.02 5.56 11.51
N TYR A 83 -1.22 6.01 11.25
CA TYR A 83 -1.49 7.33 10.69
C TYR A 83 -2.83 7.88 11.16
N ALA A 84 -2.93 9.19 11.17
CA ALA A 84 -4.15 9.99 11.30
C ALA A 84 -4.28 10.91 10.09
N GLU A 85 -5.02 12.01 10.23
CA GLU A 85 -5.21 13.03 9.19
C GLU A 85 -3.86 13.60 8.72
N GLY A 86 -3.74 13.89 7.46
CA GLY A 86 -2.51 14.34 6.81
C GLY A 86 -1.64 13.16 6.36
N ASP A 87 -0.97 12.48 7.28
CA ASP A 87 -0.10 11.34 6.95
C ASP A 87 -0.90 10.14 6.39
N GLY A 88 -2.17 10.03 6.78
CA GLY A 88 -3.09 9.03 6.23
C GLY A 88 -3.60 9.36 4.84
N ASP A 89 -3.45 10.59 4.37
CA ASP A 89 -3.93 11.02 3.06
C ASP A 89 -3.02 10.46 1.97
N ARG A 90 -3.58 9.59 1.12
CA ARG A 90 -2.82 8.94 0.06
C ARG A 90 -3.47 9.14 -1.30
N LYS A 91 -2.64 9.38 -2.30
CA LYS A 91 -3.05 9.49 -3.70
C LYS A 91 -3.30 8.12 -4.36
N HIS A 92 -2.82 7.05 -3.74
CA HIS A 92 -2.92 5.68 -4.24
C HIS A 92 -2.99 4.69 -3.09
N ILE A 93 -3.44 3.49 -3.40
CA ILE A 93 -3.62 2.39 -2.45
C ILE A 93 -2.59 1.25 -2.63
N PHE A 94 -1.44 1.54 -3.22
CA PHE A 94 -0.33 0.58 -3.22
C PHE A 94 0.26 0.46 -1.82
N TYR A 95 0.54 -0.77 -1.42
CA TYR A 95 1.38 -1.02 -0.26
C TYR A 95 2.85 -0.77 -0.64
N GLU A 96 3.54 -0.05 0.19
CA GLU A 96 4.97 0.21 0.05
C GLU A 96 5.70 -0.23 1.31
N ASN A 97 6.37 -1.38 1.24
CA ASN A 97 7.21 -1.82 2.34
C ASN A 97 8.45 -0.91 2.45
N GLN A 98 8.79 -0.50 3.67
CA GLN A 98 9.98 0.33 3.92
C GLN A 98 11.28 -0.42 3.59
N ASP A 99 11.36 -1.72 3.89
CA ASP A 99 12.46 -2.56 3.42
C ASP A 99 12.20 -3.03 1.98
N LYS A 100 12.86 -2.41 1.03
CA LYS A 100 12.76 -2.76 -0.39
C LYS A 100 13.21 -4.19 -0.72
N ARG A 101 13.87 -4.89 0.22
CA ARG A 101 14.29 -6.30 0.07
C ARG A 101 13.22 -7.29 0.53
N PHE A 102 12.14 -6.81 1.15
CA PHE A 102 11.15 -7.69 1.78
C PHE A 102 10.52 -8.67 0.78
N LEU A 103 10.10 -8.21 -0.40
CA LEU A 103 9.60 -9.10 -1.46
C LEU A 103 10.64 -10.13 -1.90
N LYS A 104 11.94 -9.79 -1.88
CA LYS A 104 13.00 -10.76 -2.13
C LYS A 104 13.02 -11.86 -1.07
N TYR A 105 12.88 -11.50 0.21
CA TYR A 105 12.82 -12.50 1.29
C TYR A 105 11.62 -13.44 1.11
N MET A 106 10.46 -12.91 0.73
CA MET A 106 9.29 -13.74 0.45
C MET A 106 9.53 -14.70 -0.73
N ARG A 107 10.13 -14.23 -1.82
CA ARG A 107 10.51 -15.10 -2.97
C ARG A 107 11.51 -16.16 -2.57
N ASP A 108 12.55 -15.80 -1.81
CA ASP A 108 13.57 -16.75 -1.33
C ASP A 108 12.94 -17.90 -0.50
N ILE A 109 11.92 -17.60 0.30
CA ILE A 109 11.21 -18.60 1.10
C ILE A 109 10.29 -19.46 0.20
N ALA A 110 9.57 -18.84 -0.73
CA ALA A 110 8.71 -19.54 -1.68
C ALA A 110 9.53 -20.51 -2.57
N ASP A 111 10.68 -20.07 -3.07
CA ASP A 111 11.61 -20.89 -3.88
C ASP A 111 12.13 -22.11 -3.10
N LYS A 112 12.37 -21.93 -1.81
CA LYS A 112 12.77 -23.01 -0.87
C LYS A 112 11.60 -23.93 -0.51
N LYS A 113 10.39 -23.62 -0.96
CA LYS A 113 9.14 -24.37 -0.66
C LYS A 113 8.92 -24.56 0.84
N ILE A 114 9.18 -23.53 1.61
CA ILE A 114 8.89 -23.52 3.04
C ILE A 114 7.50 -22.95 3.23
N PRO A 115 6.58 -23.66 3.90
CA PRO A 115 5.23 -23.14 4.14
C PRO A 115 5.24 -21.76 4.79
N SER A 116 4.40 -20.87 4.33
CA SER A 116 4.42 -19.47 4.79
C SER A 116 3.03 -18.90 5.06
N VAL A 117 2.97 -17.99 6.02
CA VAL A 117 1.77 -17.24 6.41
C VAL A 117 2.12 -15.75 6.43
N SER A 118 1.36 -14.94 5.69
CA SER A 118 1.41 -13.48 5.79
C SER A 118 0.41 -12.97 6.81
N LEU A 119 0.89 -12.18 7.75
CA LEU A 119 0.10 -11.39 8.70
C LEU A 119 0.26 -9.92 8.32
N PHE A 120 -0.77 -9.36 7.69
CA PHE A 120 -0.73 -8.01 7.15
C PHE A 120 -1.50 -7.03 8.02
N ILE A 121 -0.86 -5.91 8.36
CA ILE A 121 -1.41 -4.85 9.21
C ILE A 121 -1.68 -3.61 8.35
N SER A 122 -2.92 -3.16 8.30
CA SER A 122 -3.27 -1.89 7.66
C SER A 122 -4.61 -1.36 8.14
N GLY A 123 -4.80 -0.05 8.07
CA GLY A 123 -6.08 0.61 8.38
C GLY A 123 -7.05 0.64 7.19
N ARG A 124 -6.63 0.14 6.02
CA ARG A 124 -7.37 0.20 4.75
C ARG A 124 -7.00 -0.98 3.84
N PRO A 125 -7.81 -1.32 2.81
CA PRO A 125 -7.39 -2.25 1.80
C PRO A 125 -6.28 -1.62 0.94
N LEU A 126 -5.23 -2.38 0.68
CA LEU A 126 -4.10 -1.97 -0.16
C LEU A 126 -3.83 -3.02 -1.22
N ILE A 127 -3.20 -2.60 -2.31
CA ILE A 127 -2.73 -3.53 -3.32
C ILE A 127 -1.49 -4.25 -2.79
N VAL A 128 -1.65 -5.52 -2.46
CA VAL A 128 -0.65 -6.45 -1.93
C VAL A 128 -0.70 -7.79 -2.69
N ASN A 129 -1.00 -7.71 -3.98
CA ASN A 129 -1.25 -8.89 -4.80
C ASN A 129 -0.03 -9.81 -4.89
N GLU A 130 1.17 -9.24 -4.93
CA GLU A 130 2.41 -10.01 -5.00
C GLU A 130 2.67 -10.71 -3.67
N GLU A 131 2.50 -10.03 -2.54
CA GLU A 131 2.65 -10.60 -1.21
C GLU A 131 1.67 -11.75 -0.96
N ILE A 132 0.42 -11.60 -1.42
CA ILE A 132 -0.58 -12.67 -1.34
C ILE A 132 -0.14 -13.89 -2.14
N ASN A 133 0.38 -13.69 -3.37
CA ASN A 133 0.81 -14.80 -4.23
C ASN A 133 2.07 -15.50 -3.74
N LEU A 134 2.93 -14.81 -3.00
CA LEU A 134 4.16 -15.34 -2.42
C LEU A 134 3.95 -16.06 -1.09
N SER A 135 2.72 -16.07 -0.56
CA SER A 135 2.39 -16.71 0.72
C SER A 135 1.43 -17.87 0.53
N ASP A 136 1.56 -18.93 1.32
CA ASP A 136 0.61 -20.04 1.33
C ASP A 136 -0.71 -19.67 1.99
N SER A 137 -0.68 -18.72 2.92
CA SER A 137 -1.88 -18.15 3.56
C SER A 137 -1.68 -16.66 3.81
N PHE A 138 -2.75 -15.88 3.64
CA PHE A 138 -2.76 -14.45 3.90
C PHE A 138 -3.86 -14.10 4.90
N VAL A 139 -3.47 -13.39 5.97
CA VAL A 139 -4.38 -12.95 7.02
C VAL A 139 -4.31 -11.43 7.15
N GLN A 140 -5.41 -10.77 6.88
CA GLN A 140 -5.58 -9.35 7.14
C GLN A 140 -5.88 -9.15 8.63
N LEU A 141 -4.98 -8.49 9.34
CA LEU A 141 -5.12 -8.25 10.79
C LEU A 141 -5.87 -6.95 11.10
N TRP A 142 -5.96 -6.04 10.15
CA TRP A 142 -6.36 -4.66 10.37
C TRP A 142 -5.43 -3.99 11.39
N LEU A 143 -5.99 -3.37 12.41
CA LEU A 143 -5.28 -2.77 13.55
C LEU A 143 -5.62 -3.60 14.80
N PRO A 144 -4.83 -4.65 15.11
CA PRO A 144 -5.19 -5.61 16.15
C PRO A 144 -5.10 -5.06 17.59
N GLY A 145 -4.46 -3.90 17.77
CA GLY A 145 -4.33 -3.28 19.08
C GLY A 145 -3.42 -4.07 20.03
N THR A 146 -3.82 -4.17 21.30
CA THR A 146 -3.03 -4.80 22.36
C THR A 146 -3.37 -6.27 22.61
N ALA A 147 -4.49 -6.78 22.05
CA ALA A 147 -4.95 -8.15 22.28
C ALA A 147 -4.38 -9.16 21.27
N ILE A 148 -3.06 -9.17 21.13
CA ILE A 148 -2.32 -9.91 20.09
C ILE A 148 -2.43 -11.42 20.23
N GLU A 149 -2.65 -11.92 21.43
CA GLU A 149 -2.83 -13.36 21.68
C GLU A 149 -3.99 -13.96 20.85
N GLY A 150 -5.03 -13.17 20.55
CA GLY A 150 -6.11 -13.59 19.66
C GLY A 150 -5.65 -14.00 18.27
N ILE A 151 -4.56 -13.41 17.74
CA ILE A 151 -3.97 -13.79 16.46
C ILE A 151 -3.43 -15.23 16.56
N THR A 152 -2.69 -15.51 17.63
CA THR A 152 -2.11 -16.84 17.80
C THR A 152 -3.19 -17.90 18.08
N ASP A 153 -4.29 -17.53 18.66
CA ASP A 153 -5.39 -18.45 18.94
C ASP A 153 -6.08 -18.96 17.67
N VAL A 154 -6.13 -18.15 16.63
CA VAL A 154 -6.70 -18.58 15.33
C VAL A 154 -5.68 -19.24 14.41
N ILE A 155 -4.38 -18.85 14.44
CA ILE A 155 -3.38 -19.42 13.50
C ILE A 155 -2.70 -20.69 14.04
N PHE A 156 -2.78 -20.96 15.34
CA PHE A 156 -2.22 -22.19 15.94
C PHE A 156 -3.32 -23.17 16.33
N THR A 157 -3.01 -24.44 16.19
CA THR A 157 -3.80 -25.51 16.81
C THR A 157 -3.60 -25.51 18.35
N ASN A 158 -4.48 -26.22 19.04
CA ASN A 158 -4.24 -26.60 20.44
C ASN A 158 -3.10 -27.67 20.52
N LYS A 159 -2.74 -28.09 21.74
CA LYS A 159 -1.70 -29.09 21.97
C LYS A 159 -2.00 -30.46 21.35
N ASN A 160 -3.26 -30.76 21.11
CA ASN A 160 -3.72 -32.00 20.48
C ASN A 160 -3.75 -31.91 18.94
N ASN A 161 -3.30 -30.80 18.36
CA ASN A 161 -3.36 -30.48 16.92
C ASN A 161 -4.79 -30.31 16.38
N GLU A 162 -5.74 -29.95 17.22
CA GLU A 162 -7.10 -29.59 16.81
C GLU A 162 -7.19 -28.08 16.60
N ILE A 163 -8.10 -27.64 15.74
CA ILE A 163 -8.38 -26.22 15.53
C ILE A 163 -8.87 -25.62 16.86
N ASN A 164 -8.17 -24.60 17.36
CA ASN A 164 -8.51 -23.94 18.62
C ASN A 164 -9.67 -22.96 18.41
N PHE A 165 -9.50 -22.03 17.47
CA PHE A 165 -10.54 -21.10 17.02
C PHE A 165 -10.51 -20.98 15.51
N ASP A 166 -11.68 -20.84 14.90
CA ASP A 166 -11.79 -20.66 13.46
C ASP A 166 -11.88 -19.17 13.09
N PHE A 167 -11.52 -18.86 11.85
CA PHE A 167 -11.70 -17.53 11.28
C PHE A 167 -13.21 -17.27 11.04
N LYS A 168 -13.69 -16.12 11.49
CA LYS A 168 -15.07 -15.67 11.30
C LYS A 168 -15.17 -14.28 10.67
N GLY A 169 -14.02 -13.61 10.52
CA GLY A 169 -13.96 -12.27 9.96
C GLY A 169 -14.43 -12.24 8.52
N LYS A 170 -15.22 -11.23 8.18
CA LYS A 170 -15.69 -10.96 6.83
C LYS A 170 -15.39 -9.52 6.47
N LEU A 171 -15.04 -9.26 5.21
CA LEU A 171 -14.83 -7.90 4.73
C LEU A 171 -16.12 -7.09 4.84
N SER A 172 -16.04 -5.95 5.51
CA SER A 172 -17.15 -4.99 5.63
C SER A 172 -17.26 -4.04 4.43
N TYR A 173 -16.34 -4.17 3.48
CA TYR A 173 -16.29 -3.45 2.19
C TYR A 173 -15.54 -4.30 1.16
N SER A 174 -15.57 -3.89 -0.11
CA SER A 174 -14.91 -4.61 -1.18
C SER A 174 -13.42 -4.31 -1.20
N TRP A 175 -12.57 -5.33 -1.40
CA TRP A 175 -11.14 -5.14 -1.58
C TRP A 175 -10.84 -4.86 -3.06
N PRO A 176 -10.20 -3.74 -3.40
CA PRO A 176 -9.95 -3.39 -4.79
C PRO A 176 -8.94 -4.33 -5.45
N LYS A 177 -9.17 -4.58 -6.73
CA LYS A 177 -8.32 -5.39 -7.59
C LYS A 177 -7.19 -4.57 -8.20
N PHE A 178 -7.46 -3.27 -8.41
CA PHE A 178 -6.55 -2.32 -9.03
C PHE A 178 -6.48 -1.04 -8.23
N SER A 179 -5.32 -0.38 -8.27
CA SER A 179 -5.06 0.86 -7.53
C SER A 179 -5.99 2.03 -7.91
N HIS A 180 -6.52 2.00 -9.11
CA HIS A 180 -7.42 3.02 -9.63
C HIS A 180 -8.92 2.77 -9.34
N GLN A 181 -9.28 1.67 -8.68
CA GLN A 181 -10.66 1.41 -8.28
C GLN A 181 -11.04 2.27 -7.07
N THR A 182 -11.12 3.59 -7.27
CA THR A 182 -11.46 4.56 -6.22
C THR A 182 -12.95 4.57 -5.88
N SER A 183 -13.81 4.04 -6.76
CA SER A 183 -15.22 3.79 -6.52
C SER A 183 -15.50 2.31 -6.77
N LEU A 184 -15.77 1.56 -5.72
CA LEU A 184 -16.00 0.12 -5.75
C LEU A 184 -17.01 -0.26 -4.66
N ASN A 185 -18.30 -0.01 -4.91
CA ASN A 185 -19.33 -0.28 -3.95
C ASN A 185 -20.12 -1.54 -4.32
N TYR A 186 -20.51 -2.30 -3.31
CA TYR A 186 -21.41 -3.43 -3.50
C TYR A 186 -22.72 -2.95 -4.15
N GLY A 187 -23.05 -3.57 -5.27
CA GLY A 187 -24.23 -3.20 -6.08
C GLY A 187 -23.95 -2.24 -7.23
N ASP A 188 -22.72 -1.76 -7.42
CA ASP A 188 -22.34 -0.98 -8.59
C ASP A 188 -22.54 -1.79 -9.89
N LYS A 189 -22.92 -1.13 -11.00
CA LYS A 189 -23.11 -1.80 -12.30
C LYS A 189 -21.85 -2.49 -12.84
N LYS A 190 -20.67 -1.94 -12.52
CA LYS A 190 -19.36 -2.49 -12.88
C LYS A 190 -18.64 -2.91 -11.59
N TYR A 191 -19.11 -3.96 -10.94
CA TYR A 191 -18.58 -4.47 -9.70
C TYR A 191 -17.56 -5.59 -9.97
N ASP A 192 -16.26 -5.28 -9.90
CA ASP A 192 -15.15 -6.24 -10.15
C ASP A 192 -14.06 -6.07 -9.06
N PRO A 193 -14.33 -6.46 -7.81
CA PRO A 193 -13.33 -6.42 -6.73
C PRO A 193 -12.34 -7.57 -6.83
N LEU A 194 -11.19 -7.45 -6.15
CA LEU A 194 -10.32 -8.59 -5.87
C LEU A 194 -11.00 -9.57 -4.91
N PHE A 195 -11.49 -9.03 -3.78
CA PHE A 195 -12.34 -9.76 -2.85
C PHE A 195 -13.63 -8.98 -2.63
N PRO A 196 -14.81 -9.61 -2.80
CA PRO A 196 -16.08 -8.92 -2.67
C PRO A 196 -16.42 -8.56 -1.22
N TYR A 197 -17.38 -7.68 -1.05
CA TYR A 197 -18.04 -7.46 0.24
C TYR A 197 -18.49 -8.79 0.86
N GLY A 198 -18.22 -8.98 2.15
CA GLY A 198 -18.55 -10.19 2.86
C GLY A 198 -17.57 -11.36 2.65
N PHE A 199 -16.52 -11.18 1.85
CA PHE A 199 -15.49 -12.19 1.67
C PHE A 199 -14.73 -12.46 2.97
N GLY A 200 -14.37 -13.71 3.20
CA GLY A 200 -13.57 -14.20 4.32
C GLY A 200 -13.65 -15.71 4.39
N LEU A 201 -12.52 -16.37 4.50
CA LEU A 201 -12.39 -17.82 4.55
C LEU A 201 -12.43 -18.33 5.99
N THR A 202 -12.77 -19.59 6.13
CA THR A 202 -12.72 -20.40 7.35
C THR A 202 -11.81 -21.60 7.13
N TYR A 203 -11.51 -22.39 8.14
CA TYR A 203 -10.75 -23.63 7.96
C TYR A 203 -11.52 -24.71 7.20
N ALA A 204 -12.83 -24.56 7.00
CA ALA A 204 -13.64 -25.45 6.18
C ALA A 204 -13.57 -25.14 4.68
N ASP A 205 -13.06 -23.95 4.32
CA ASP A 205 -12.92 -23.54 2.91
C ASP A 205 -11.58 -24.07 2.35
N GLU A 206 -11.62 -25.30 1.85
CA GLU A 206 -10.46 -25.96 1.26
C GLU A 206 -10.18 -25.46 -0.16
N ASN A 207 -8.88 -25.40 -0.52
CA ASN A 207 -8.40 -25.17 -1.90
C ASN A 207 -8.80 -23.84 -2.56
N TYR A 208 -9.09 -22.80 -1.77
CA TYR A 208 -9.30 -21.47 -2.33
C TYR A 208 -7.96 -20.88 -2.75
N ARG A 209 -7.52 -21.21 -3.99
CA ARG A 209 -6.26 -20.67 -4.49
C ARG A 209 -6.21 -20.60 -6.02
N ASP A 210 -6.82 -19.57 -6.55
CA ASP A 210 -6.41 -19.07 -7.84
C ASP A 210 -5.32 -18.02 -7.63
N SER A 211 -4.20 -18.12 -8.37
CA SER A 211 -3.16 -17.09 -8.30
C SER A 211 -3.75 -15.75 -8.71
N ILE A 212 -3.58 -14.76 -7.85
CA ILE A 212 -4.04 -13.41 -8.10
C ILE A 212 -3.18 -12.82 -9.20
N ASN A 213 -3.78 -12.21 -10.21
CA ASN A 213 -3.03 -11.50 -11.23
C ASN A 213 -2.33 -10.29 -10.60
N ILE A 214 -1.02 -10.41 -10.42
CA ILE A 214 -0.18 -9.33 -9.86
C ILE A 214 0.15 -8.24 -10.88
N LYS A 215 0.05 -8.55 -12.18
CA LYS A 215 0.12 -7.49 -13.17
C LYS A 215 -1.12 -6.66 -12.97
N GLU A 216 -0.93 -5.42 -12.58
CA GLU A 216 -1.96 -4.42 -12.72
C GLU A 216 -2.32 -4.42 -14.20
N SER A 217 -3.26 -5.28 -14.59
CA SER A 217 -3.83 -5.16 -15.90
C SER A 217 -4.50 -3.80 -15.87
N ILE A 218 -3.88 -2.84 -16.53
CA ILE A 218 -4.61 -1.65 -16.93
C ILE A 218 -5.82 -2.24 -17.63
N PRO A 219 -7.05 -2.11 -17.06
CA PRO A 219 -8.21 -2.60 -17.78
C PRO A 219 -8.10 -2.00 -19.18
N GLN A 220 -8.46 -2.77 -20.20
CA GLN A 220 -8.74 -2.15 -21.49
C GLN A 220 -9.86 -1.15 -21.25
N ARG A 221 -9.47 0.05 -20.84
CA ARG A 221 -10.37 1.15 -20.62
C ARG A 221 -10.49 1.86 -21.94
N ASP A 222 -11.70 2.22 -22.27
CA ASP A 222 -11.95 3.22 -23.30
C ASP A 222 -11.29 4.55 -22.92
N GLU A 223 -10.91 4.73 -21.63
CA GLU A 223 -10.29 5.94 -21.08
C GLU A 223 -9.20 5.61 -20.05
N ILE A 224 -8.06 6.28 -20.13
CA ILE A 224 -7.01 6.34 -19.09
C ILE A 224 -7.04 7.73 -18.47
N THR A 225 -7.18 7.80 -17.16
CA THR A 225 -7.01 9.05 -16.42
C THR A 225 -5.54 9.20 -16.04
N LEU A 226 -4.85 10.15 -16.64
CA LEU A 226 -3.45 10.47 -16.33
C LEU A 226 -3.35 11.38 -15.12
N PHE A 227 -4.38 12.19 -14.88
CA PHE A 227 -4.40 13.22 -13.85
C PHE A 227 -5.83 13.48 -13.36
N LEU A 228 -5.97 13.60 -12.05
CA LEU A 228 -7.20 14.06 -11.39
C LEU A 228 -6.81 14.82 -10.11
N GLY A 229 -6.55 16.13 -10.23
CA GLY A 229 -6.01 16.94 -9.14
C GLY A 229 -4.55 16.62 -8.77
N SER A 230 -4.07 15.43 -9.11
CA SER A 230 -2.68 14.99 -9.07
C SER A 230 -2.45 13.91 -10.11
N ALA A 231 -1.18 13.66 -10.46
CA ALA A 231 -0.82 12.55 -11.34
C ALA A 231 -1.25 11.21 -10.72
N TYR A 232 -1.73 10.31 -11.57
CA TYR A 232 -2.06 8.94 -11.17
C TYR A 232 -0.79 8.16 -10.76
N PRO A 233 -0.87 7.10 -9.96
CA PRO A 233 0.28 6.49 -9.26
C PRO A 233 1.49 6.12 -10.11
N SER A 234 1.30 5.73 -11.34
CA SER A 234 2.41 5.43 -12.26
C SER A 234 3.07 6.68 -12.87
N TYR A 235 2.51 7.86 -12.61
CA TYR A 235 2.94 9.11 -13.20
C TYR A 235 3.47 10.08 -12.15
N LYS A 236 4.36 10.95 -12.59
CA LYS A 236 4.91 12.05 -11.78
C LYS A 236 4.61 13.37 -12.45
N GLU A 237 4.31 14.36 -11.65
CA GLU A 237 4.26 15.73 -12.13
C GLU A 237 5.65 16.35 -12.11
N ILE A 238 6.05 16.95 -13.20
CA ILE A 238 7.34 17.60 -13.36
C ILE A 238 7.10 19.02 -13.85
N ILE A 239 7.76 19.99 -13.22
CA ILE A 239 7.89 21.33 -13.75
C ILE A 239 9.27 21.46 -14.35
N SER A 240 9.36 21.98 -15.56
CA SER A 240 10.62 22.37 -16.14
C SER A 240 10.63 23.86 -16.49
N TYR A 241 11.74 24.50 -16.22
CA TYR A 241 11.95 25.92 -16.52
C TYR A 241 13.42 26.20 -16.78
N TYR A 242 13.69 27.23 -17.60
CA TYR A 242 15.07 27.67 -17.85
C TYR A 242 15.53 28.64 -16.78
N ASP A 243 16.64 28.30 -16.09
CA ASP A 243 17.31 29.16 -15.12
C ASP A 243 18.40 29.98 -15.85
N SER A 244 18.08 31.24 -16.10
CA SER A 244 19.02 32.14 -16.80
C SER A 244 20.31 32.42 -16.03
N ASP A 245 20.29 32.34 -14.70
CA ASP A 245 21.49 32.60 -13.89
C ASP A 245 22.49 31.45 -13.97
N LYS A 246 21.94 30.22 -14.07
CA LYS A 246 22.75 29.00 -14.23
C LYS A 246 22.96 28.59 -15.69
N ASN A 247 22.23 29.22 -16.62
CA ASN A 247 22.21 28.89 -18.04
C ASN A 247 21.86 27.42 -18.31
N GLU A 248 20.90 26.90 -17.58
CA GLU A 248 20.49 25.48 -17.67
C GLU A 248 18.98 25.29 -17.58
N GLN A 249 18.47 24.18 -18.13
CA GLN A 249 17.10 23.72 -17.95
C GLN A 249 16.99 22.95 -16.63
N ILE A 250 16.13 23.41 -15.74
CA ILE A 250 15.86 22.77 -14.45
C ILE A 250 14.60 21.91 -14.58
N TYR A 251 14.63 20.72 -13.98
CA TYR A 251 13.51 19.80 -13.87
C TYR A 251 13.25 19.49 -12.40
N GLU A 252 12.06 19.78 -11.92
CA GLU A 252 11.68 19.56 -10.51
C GLU A 252 10.40 18.75 -10.43
N GLY A 253 10.44 17.64 -9.69
CA GLY A 253 9.25 16.84 -9.38
C GLY A 253 8.35 17.58 -8.38
N ILE A 254 7.04 17.56 -8.64
CA ILE A 254 6.05 18.12 -7.74
C ILE A 254 5.47 16.99 -6.91
N SER A 255 5.72 17.03 -5.60
CA SER A 255 5.13 16.10 -4.64
C SER A 255 4.20 16.77 -3.63
N ALA A 256 4.22 18.10 -3.58
CA ALA A 256 3.44 18.87 -2.63
C ALA A 256 2.12 19.37 -3.24
N ASP A 257 1.13 19.57 -2.40
CA ASP A 257 -0.17 20.15 -2.79
C ASP A 257 -0.08 21.60 -3.24
N ILE A 258 0.92 22.30 -2.72
CA ILE A 258 1.28 23.65 -3.15
C ILE A 258 2.75 23.64 -3.53
N TYR A 259 3.04 23.99 -4.77
CA TYR A 259 4.40 24.20 -5.26
C TYR A 259 4.57 25.67 -5.62
N LYS A 260 5.59 26.31 -5.03
CA LYS A 260 5.92 27.71 -5.31
C LYS A 260 7.40 27.82 -5.66
N ASN A 261 7.68 28.37 -6.84
CA ASN A 261 9.02 28.71 -7.25
C ASN A 261 9.04 30.19 -7.65
N GLU A 262 9.54 31.04 -6.76
CA GLU A 262 9.59 32.51 -6.97
C GLU A 262 10.55 32.89 -8.09
N LYS A 263 11.64 32.14 -8.26
CA LYS A 263 12.64 32.37 -9.29
C LYS A 263 12.06 32.10 -10.68
N ALA A 264 11.39 31.00 -10.86
CA ALA A 264 10.66 30.67 -12.08
C ALA A 264 9.36 31.45 -12.24
N GLY A 265 8.83 32.04 -11.16
CA GLY A 265 7.52 32.68 -11.14
C GLY A 265 6.38 31.70 -11.41
N ILE A 266 6.41 30.53 -10.76
CA ILE A 266 5.39 29.48 -10.88
C ILE A 266 4.77 29.26 -9.51
N LEU A 267 3.44 29.23 -9.47
CA LEU A 267 2.66 28.78 -8.33
C LEU A 267 1.66 27.73 -8.82
N ILE A 268 1.70 26.54 -8.20
CA ILE A 268 0.71 25.48 -8.43
C ILE A 268 0.00 25.23 -7.10
N SER A 269 -1.31 25.17 -7.11
CA SER A 269 -2.14 24.89 -5.95
C SER A 269 -3.29 23.97 -6.33
N LYS A 270 -3.83 23.26 -5.34
CA LYS A 270 -5.09 22.51 -5.51
C LYS A 270 -6.24 23.43 -5.89
N PHE A 271 -7.17 22.91 -6.62
CA PHE A 271 -8.35 23.62 -7.05
C PHE A 271 -9.54 22.66 -7.17
N ASP A 272 -10.70 23.10 -6.71
CA ASP A 272 -11.95 22.36 -6.82
C ASP A 272 -12.65 22.71 -8.14
N TYR A 273 -12.80 21.72 -9.01
CA TYR A 273 -13.54 21.89 -10.27
C TYR A 273 -14.92 21.24 -10.21
N LYS A 274 -14.99 19.94 -9.98
CA LYS A 274 -16.23 19.17 -9.82
C LYS A 274 -16.35 18.54 -8.45
N LYS A 275 -15.20 18.24 -7.84
CA LYS A 275 -15.05 17.65 -6.51
C LYS A 275 -13.93 18.38 -5.79
N GLN A 276 -13.76 18.08 -4.52
CA GLN A 276 -12.65 18.59 -3.76
C GLN A 276 -11.32 18.11 -4.35
N ASP A 277 -10.39 19.04 -4.55
CA ASP A 277 -9.02 18.79 -5.02
C ASP A 277 -8.89 18.00 -6.34
N ASP A 278 -9.89 18.03 -7.21
CA ASP A 278 -9.90 17.29 -8.49
C ASP A 278 -9.20 18.01 -9.65
N ALA A 279 -8.67 19.19 -9.40
CA ALA A 279 -7.95 19.99 -10.39
C ALA A 279 -6.77 20.73 -9.76
N LYS A 280 -5.95 21.34 -10.60
CA LYS A 280 -4.89 22.27 -10.18
C LYS A 280 -5.03 23.61 -10.84
N ARG A 281 -4.74 24.64 -10.09
CA ARG A 281 -4.53 25.98 -10.59
C ARG A 281 -3.03 26.20 -10.79
N ILE A 282 -2.63 26.60 -11.99
CA ILE A 282 -1.26 26.90 -12.33
C ILE A 282 -1.16 28.39 -12.68
N ASP A 283 -0.48 29.14 -11.84
CA ASP A 283 -0.23 30.57 -12.07
C ASP A 283 1.20 30.75 -12.59
N PHE A 284 1.33 31.27 -13.80
CA PHE A 284 2.59 31.65 -14.38
C PHE A 284 2.83 33.14 -14.21
N GLY A 285 3.78 33.53 -13.37
CA GLY A 285 4.18 34.94 -13.23
C GLY A 285 4.81 35.52 -14.51
N LYS A 286 4.99 36.83 -14.53
CA LYS A 286 5.45 37.62 -15.71
C LYS A 286 6.92 37.45 -16.13
N LYS A 287 7.65 36.43 -15.64
CA LYS A 287 9.05 36.22 -16.04
C LYS A 287 9.13 35.56 -17.42
N ASN A 288 10.05 36.12 -18.29
CA ASN A 288 10.25 35.68 -19.67
C ASN A 288 11.04 34.36 -19.79
N THR A 289 10.65 33.34 -19.05
CA THR A 289 11.28 32.02 -19.11
C THR A 289 10.27 31.01 -19.67
N MET A 290 10.74 30.15 -20.56
CA MET A 290 9.95 29.04 -21.07
C MET A 290 9.71 28.05 -19.94
N LYS A 291 8.46 27.69 -19.68
CA LYS A 291 8.05 26.86 -18.56
C LYS A 291 7.13 25.79 -19.08
N PHE A 292 7.35 24.58 -18.60
CA PHE A 292 6.50 23.43 -18.92
C PHE A 292 6.03 22.76 -17.63
N TRP A 293 4.83 22.28 -17.67
CA TRP A 293 4.29 21.33 -16.72
C TRP A 293 3.98 20.06 -17.49
N GLU A 294 4.48 18.95 -17.01
CA GLU A 294 4.31 17.66 -17.66
C GLU A 294 3.93 16.58 -16.65
N ILE A 295 3.29 15.55 -17.17
CA ILE A 295 3.01 14.31 -16.42
C ILE A 295 3.85 13.23 -17.09
N SER A 296 4.75 12.62 -16.33
CA SER A 296 5.68 11.61 -16.84
C SER A 296 5.58 10.31 -16.08
N SER A 297 5.53 9.18 -16.77
CA SER A 297 5.61 7.85 -16.16
C SER A 297 7.02 7.50 -15.69
N GLY A 298 8.04 8.22 -16.16
CA GLY A 298 9.43 7.89 -15.91
C GLY A 298 9.96 6.66 -16.67
N SER A 299 9.10 5.98 -17.41
CA SER A 299 9.40 4.87 -18.31
C SER A 299 8.52 4.96 -19.55
N SER A 300 8.96 4.38 -20.67
CA SER A 300 8.10 4.26 -21.83
C SER A 300 6.98 3.25 -21.57
N GLU A 301 5.74 3.68 -21.74
CA GLU A 301 4.57 2.83 -21.68
C GLU A 301 4.10 2.45 -23.08
N ASP A 302 3.72 1.19 -23.25
CA ASP A 302 3.08 0.76 -24.50
C ASP A 302 1.61 1.15 -24.50
N LEU A 303 1.31 2.26 -25.16
CA LEU A 303 -0.06 2.73 -25.40
C LEU A 303 -0.65 2.22 -26.73
N ALA A 304 -0.04 1.21 -27.35
CA ALA A 304 -0.44 0.69 -28.66
C ALA A 304 -1.91 0.19 -28.70
N TYR A 305 -2.48 -0.16 -27.54
CA TYR A 305 -3.89 -0.54 -27.42
C TYR A 305 -4.85 0.67 -27.55
N MET A 306 -4.34 1.91 -27.44
CA MET A 306 -5.11 3.15 -27.61
C MET A 306 -5.04 3.71 -29.02
N LYS A 307 -4.81 2.90 -30.04
CA LYS A 307 -4.56 3.30 -31.43
C LYS A 307 -5.58 4.30 -32.02
N ASN A 308 -6.78 4.37 -31.49
CA ASN A 308 -7.83 5.30 -31.90
C ASN A 308 -8.30 6.21 -30.75
N GLY A 309 -7.49 6.34 -29.70
CA GLY A 309 -7.80 7.18 -28.55
C GLY A 309 -7.65 8.66 -28.84
N SER A 310 -8.37 9.48 -28.11
CA SER A 310 -8.18 10.93 -28.03
C SER A 310 -7.72 11.32 -26.65
N LEU A 311 -6.85 12.33 -26.56
CA LEU A 311 -6.52 12.97 -25.30
C LEU A 311 -7.57 14.04 -24.99
N GLU A 312 -8.33 13.86 -23.91
CA GLU A 312 -9.22 14.90 -23.40
C GLU A 312 -8.51 15.68 -22.30
N LEU A 313 -8.37 16.97 -22.48
CA LEU A 313 -7.80 17.89 -21.52
C LEU A 313 -8.77 19.04 -21.26
N ILE A 314 -9.23 19.19 -20.03
CA ILE A 314 -10.12 20.27 -19.64
C ILE A 314 -9.29 21.42 -19.10
N LEU A 315 -9.17 22.48 -19.88
CA LEU A 315 -8.48 23.71 -19.51
C LEU A 315 -9.48 24.85 -19.34
N LYS A 316 -9.41 25.53 -18.19
CA LYS A 316 -10.24 26.71 -17.91
C LYS A 316 -9.34 27.92 -17.69
N PRO A 317 -9.12 28.77 -18.71
CA PRO A 317 -8.37 29.99 -18.53
C PRO A 317 -9.13 30.95 -17.62
N GLN A 318 -8.45 31.50 -16.62
CA GLN A 318 -9.03 32.50 -15.71
C GLN A 318 -8.76 33.96 -16.12
N SER A 319 -7.97 34.19 -17.16
CA SER A 319 -7.71 35.52 -17.69
C SER A 319 -7.59 35.51 -19.20
N SER A 320 -8.03 36.61 -19.83
CA SER A 320 -7.90 36.88 -21.27
C SER A 320 -6.45 37.23 -21.66
N SER A 321 -5.48 36.39 -21.36
CA SER A 321 -4.12 36.63 -21.86
C SER A 321 -3.91 35.80 -23.13
N ASP A 322 -3.31 36.40 -24.17
CA ASP A 322 -2.93 35.77 -25.44
C ASP A 322 -1.85 34.67 -25.32
N LYS A 323 -1.89 33.90 -24.24
CA LYS A 323 -0.91 32.84 -24.01
C LYS A 323 -1.34 31.58 -24.76
N LYS A 324 -0.53 31.17 -25.71
CA LYS A 324 -0.66 29.87 -26.38
C LYS A 324 -0.46 28.75 -25.35
N ILE A 325 -1.39 27.81 -25.36
CA ILE A 325 -1.19 26.51 -24.73
C ILE A 325 -0.85 25.57 -25.89
N GLU A 326 0.35 25.02 -25.89
CA GLU A 326 0.76 23.97 -26.81
C GLU A 326 0.65 22.63 -26.06
N LEU A 327 -0.05 21.68 -26.66
CA LEU A 327 -0.20 20.30 -26.17
C LEU A 327 0.81 19.37 -26.82
#